data_83dea592c74524784a60064a54fddc01
#
_entry.id   83dea592c74524784a60064a54fddc01
#
_cell.length_a   1.000
_cell.length_b   1.000
_cell.length_c   1.000
_cell.angle_alpha   90.00
_cell.angle_beta   90.00
_cell.angle_gamma   90.00
#
_symmetry.space_group_name_H-M   'P 1'
#
loop_
_entity.id
_entity.type
_entity.pdbx_description
1 polymer ?
#
loop_
_entity_poly.entity_id
_entity_poly.type
_entity_poly.pdbx_seq_one_letter_code
_entity_poly.pdbx_strand_id
1 'polypeptide(L)'
;GEAGTPGRSAGATPPLAGATLLAPEPHAGRYAHALSCCFFATRPAFLSVTAGGWLVGLAAVLLSGLPLDALRAAATLLFALLAHAGVNVLNDYCDAIDGTDALNHERVFPFTGGSRFIQNGVLSAAQTAWLGYGLLVAVVPAGLWLALQAPALIAIGAAGLFVGWAYSARPLALMRRGWGEPCVTAGFLLIVAGTDCVQRGGIAWQPVLLGLPYALLVTNILFLN
;
A
#
# COMPACT_ATOMS: atom_id res chain seq x y z
N GLY A 1 -15.60 18.67 -66.85
CA GLY A 1 -15.86 17.55 -65.98
C GLY A 1 -14.62 17.11 -65.28
N GLU A 2 -14.44 17.49 -63.99
CA GLU A 2 -13.37 16.93 -63.13
C GLU A 2 -14.00 16.01 -62.14
N ALA A 3 -13.57 14.74 -62.19
CA ALA A 3 -13.98 13.71 -61.26
C ALA A 3 -13.19 13.80 -59.96
N GLY A 4 -13.88 14.10 -58.88
CA GLY A 4 -13.31 14.10 -57.52
C GLY A 4 -13.03 12.67 -57.05
N THR A 5 -11.78 12.42 -56.64
CA THR A 5 -11.35 11.21 -55.97
C THR A 5 -11.88 11.15 -54.52
N PRO A 6 -12.46 10.02 -54.07
CA PRO A 6 -12.91 9.88 -52.71
C PRO A 6 -11.69 9.73 -51.76
N GLY A 7 -11.66 10.58 -50.72
CA GLY A 7 -10.66 10.54 -49.67
C GLY A 7 -10.64 9.18 -48.94
N ARG A 8 -9.43 8.62 -48.86
CA ARG A 8 -9.15 7.45 -48.00
C ARG A 8 -9.41 7.83 -46.56
N SER A 9 -10.41 7.19 -45.95
CA SER A 9 -10.58 7.16 -44.49
C SER A 9 -9.32 6.56 -43.84
N ALA A 10 -8.69 7.34 -42.99
CA ALA A 10 -7.60 6.84 -42.13
C ALA A 10 -8.12 5.65 -41.34
N GLY A 11 -7.58 4.47 -41.63
CA GLY A 11 -7.90 3.25 -40.93
C GLY A 11 -7.53 3.38 -39.46
N ALA A 12 -8.50 3.26 -38.59
CA ALA A 12 -8.28 3.08 -37.17
C ALA A 12 -7.43 1.81 -36.99
N THR A 13 -6.26 1.95 -36.46
CA THR A 13 -5.40 0.83 -36.05
C THR A 13 -6.18 -0.04 -35.07
N PRO A 14 -6.33 -1.37 -35.31
CA PRO A 14 -7.02 -2.22 -34.35
C PRO A 14 -6.24 -2.21 -33.03
N PRO A 15 -6.93 -2.22 -31.85
CA PRO A 15 -6.26 -2.26 -30.57
C PRO A 15 -5.39 -3.51 -30.50
N LEU A 16 -4.14 -3.34 -30.09
CA LEU A 16 -3.16 -4.41 -29.91
C LEU A 16 -3.78 -5.54 -29.07
N ALA A 17 -3.71 -6.77 -29.55
CA ALA A 17 -4.26 -7.99 -28.95
C ALA A 17 -3.71 -8.34 -27.53
N GLY A 18 -2.93 -7.45 -26.89
CA GLY A 18 -2.40 -7.57 -25.55
C GLY A 18 -3.24 -6.95 -24.43
N ALA A 19 -4.33 -6.22 -24.78
CA ALA A 19 -5.11 -5.47 -23.78
C ALA A 19 -6.03 -6.33 -22.88
N THR A 20 -6.12 -7.64 -23.13
CA THR A 20 -7.08 -8.55 -22.44
C THR A 20 -6.56 -9.12 -21.13
N LEU A 21 -5.32 -8.90 -20.75
CA LEU A 21 -4.71 -9.44 -19.52
C LEU A 21 -4.75 -8.48 -18.32
N LEU A 22 -5.12 -7.23 -18.52
CA LEU A 22 -5.18 -6.24 -17.43
C LEU A 22 -6.57 -6.29 -16.77
N ALA A 23 -6.59 -6.25 -15.44
CA ALA A 23 -7.84 -6.18 -14.70
C ALA A 23 -8.61 -4.90 -15.09
N PRO A 24 -9.95 -4.97 -15.28
CA PRO A 24 -10.71 -3.76 -15.59
C PRO A 24 -10.73 -2.80 -14.39
N GLU A 25 -10.70 -1.50 -14.68
CA GLU A 25 -10.85 -0.46 -13.65
C GLU A 25 -12.17 -0.60 -12.86
N PRO A 26 -12.21 -0.14 -11.59
CA PRO A 26 -13.43 -0.16 -10.81
C PRO A 26 -14.50 0.74 -11.42
N HIS A 27 -15.77 0.32 -11.33
CA HIS A 27 -16.93 1.11 -11.71
C HIS A 27 -18.12 0.83 -10.76
N ALA A 28 -19.03 1.78 -10.63
CA ALA A 28 -20.08 1.76 -9.61
C ALA A 28 -20.96 0.49 -9.59
N GLY A 29 -21.18 -0.17 -10.72
CA GLY A 29 -21.99 -1.40 -10.81
C GLY A 29 -21.23 -2.70 -10.49
N ARG A 30 -19.92 -2.65 -10.24
CA ARG A 30 -19.09 -3.86 -10.06
C ARG A 30 -19.17 -4.46 -8.67
N TYR A 31 -19.45 -3.66 -7.66
CA TYR A 31 -19.40 -4.08 -6.26
C TYR A 31 -20.81 -4.19 -5.67
N ALA A 32 -21.23 -5.42 -5.39
CA ALA A 32 -22.57 -5.71 -4.84
C ALA A 32 -22.74 -5.24 -3.39
N HIS A 33 -21.64 -5.13 -2.63
CA HIS A 33 -21.66 -4.79 -1.21
C HIS A 33 -20.60 -3.73 -0.86
N ALA A 34 -20.93 -2.86 0.09
CA ALA A 34 -20.01 -1.83 0.59
C ALA A 34 -18.69 -2.41 1.12
N LEU A 35 -18.74 -3.58 1.78
CA LEU A 35 -17.55 -4.25 2.30
C LEU A 35 -16.59 -4.69 1.18
N SER A 36 -17.12 -5.23 0.08
CA SER A 36 -16.27 -5.59 -1.08
C SER A 36 -15.65 -4.35 -1.72
N CYS A 37 -16.41 -3.26 -1.81
CA CYS A 37 -15.91 -1.99 -2.28
C CYS A 37 -14.74 -1.49 -1.41
N CYS A 38 -14.92 -1.44 -0.09
CA CYS A 38 -13.87 -1.05 0.85
C CYS A 38 -12.63 -1.96 0.76
N PHE A 39 -12.83 -3.29 0.64
CA PHE A 39 -11.73 -4.24 0.52
C PHE A 39 -10.90 -3.99 -0.74
N PHE A 40 -11.52 -3.85 -1.90
CA PHE A 40 -10.78 -3.60 -3.14
C PHE A 40 -10.14 -2.21 -3.20
N ALA A 41 -10.71 -1.21 -2.51
CA ALA A 41 -10.08 0.10 -2.37
C ALA A 41 -8.75 0.06 -1.60
N THR A 42 -8.51 -0.96 -0.75
CA THR A 42 -7.23 -1.14 -0.06
C THR A 42 -6.09 -1.62 -0.96
N ARG A 43 -6.35 -1.93 -2.23
CA ARG A 43 -5.37 -2.45 -3.20
C ARG A 43 -4.75 -3.78 -2.72
N PRO A 44 -5.54 -4.85 -2.51
CA PRO A 44 -5.13 -6.07 -1.80
C PRO A 44 -3.92 -6.78 -2.42
N ALA A 45 -3.69 -6.66 -3.73
CA ALA A 45 -2.51 -7.22 -4.39
C ALA A 45 -1.20 -6.65 -3.80
N PHE A 46 -1.18 -5.37 -3.44
CA PHE A 46 -0.01 -4.73 -2.83
C PHE A 46 0.18 -5.11 -1.36
N LEU A 47 -0.84 -5.63 -0.69
CA LEU A 47 -0.71 -6.08 0.69
C LEU A 47 0.17 -7.34 0.83
N SER A 48 0.38 -8.08 -0.26
CA SER A 48 1.26 -9.26 -0.28
C SER A 48 2.70 -8.95 0.13
N VAL A 49 3.20 -7.75 -0.21
CA VAL A 49 4.55 -7.34 0.23
C VAL A 49 4.64 -7.11 1.75
N THR A 50 3.53 -6.79 2.42
CA THR A 50 3.51 -6.75 3.89
C THR A 50 3.66 -8.14 4.49
N ALA A 51 2.98 -9.13 3.93
CA ALA A 51 3.14 -10.53 4.36
C ALA A 51 4.59 -11.01 4.15
N GLY A 52 5.24 -10.63 3.04
CA GLY A 52 6.66 -10.90 2.82
C GLY A 52 7.56 -10.29 3.90
N GLY A 53 7.38 -9.01 4.24
CA GLY A 53 8.13 -8.34 5.31
C GLY A 53 7.90 -9.01 6.69
N TRP A 54 6.66 -9.39 6.98
CA TRP A 54 6.33 -10.15 8.18
C TRP A 54 7.05 -11.52 8.20
N LEU A 55 7.11 -12.27 7.09
CA LEU A 55 7.86 -13.52 7.01
C LEU A 55 9.35 -13.31 7.26
N VAL A 56 9.95 -12.24 6.73
CA VAL A 56 11.36 -11.90 6.99
C VAL A 56 11.58 -11.61 8.48
N GLY A 57 10.64 -10.90 9.14
CA GLY A 57 10.69 -10.66 10.58
C GLY A 57 10.62 -11.95 11.40
N LEU A 58 9.73 -12.88 11.05
CA LEU A 58 9.66 -14.20 11.69
C LEU A 58 10.94 -15.04 11.47
N ALA A 59 11.49 -14.97 10.26
CA ALA A 59 12.75 -15.64 9.95
C ALA A 59 13.90 -15.13 10.84
N ALA A 60 13.95 -13.83 11.12
CA ALA A 60 14.95 -13.25 12.03
C ALA A 60 14.82 -13.82 13.46
N VAL A 61 13.59 -14.00 13.95
CA VAL A 61 13.33 -14.64 15.25
C VAL A 61 13.85 -16.09 15.27
N LEU A 62 13.50 -16.89 14.25
CA LEU A 62 13.91 -18.29 14.14
C LEU A 62 15.43 -18.43 14.04
N LEU A 63 16.08 -17.57 13.23
CA LEU A 63 17.54 -17.56 13.10
C LEU A 63 18.24 -17.18 14.42
N SER A 64 17.53 -16.49 15.32
CA SER A 64 18.02 -16.18 16.65
C SER A 64 17.79 -17.32 17.66
N GLY A 65 17.23 -18.46 17.23
CA GLY A 65 16.92 -19.59 18.11
C GLY A 65 15.74 -19.33 19.08
N LEU A 66 14.92 -18.32 18.82
CA LEU A 66 13.79 -17.96 19.67
C LEU A 66 12.52 -18.69 19.21
N PRO A 67 11.62 -19.07 20.15
CA PRO A 67 10.34 -19.65 19.81
C PRO A 67 9.39 -18.63 19.19
N LEU A 68 8.46 -19.10 18.35
CA LEU A 68 7.40 -18.27 17.80
C LEU A 68 6.11 -18.45 18.60
N ASP A 69 5.51 -17.33 18.96
CA ASP A 69 4.11 -17.26 19.45
C ASP A 69 3.19 -17.05 18.25
N ALA A 70 2.40 -18.08 17.92
CA ALA A 70 1.54 -18.07 16.75
C ALA A 70 0.44 -17.00 16.81
N LEU A 71 -0.11 -16.74 18.01
CA LEU A 71 -1.15 -15.71 18.18
C LEU A 71 -0.58 -14.31 17.92
N ARG A 72 0.58 -14.02 18.52
CA ARG A 72 1.26 -12.73 18.28
C ARG A 72 1.70 -12.57 16.83
N ALA A 73 2.18 -13.67 16.20
CA ALA A 73 2.53 -13.65 14.80
C ALA A 73 1.32 -13.31 13.91
N ALA A 74 0.20 -13.99 14.11
CA ALA A 74 -1.05 -13.75 13.38
C ALA A 74 -1.59 -12.33 13.60
N ALA A 75 -1.60 -11.87 14.87
CA ALA A 75 -2.02 -10.51 15.21
C ALA A 75 -1.13 -9.46 14.56
N THR A 76 0.19 -9.64 14.59
CA THR A 76 1.14 -8.70 13.96
C THR A 76 0.89 -8.63 12.45
N LEU A 77 0.68 -9.78 11.78
CA LEU A 77 0.33 -9.78 10.35
C LEU A 77 -0.95 -9.00 10.08
N LEU A 78 -2.02 -9.31 10.81
CA LEU A 78 -3.32 -8.66 10.64
C LEU A 78 -3.18 -7.12 10.77
N PHE A 79 -2.51 -6.65 11.82
CA PHE A 79 -2.39 -5.21 12.06
C PHE A 79 -1.44 -4.52 11.11
N ALA A 80 -0.37 -5.18 10.65
CA ALA A 80 0.49 -4.67 9.59
C ALA A 80 -0.27 -4.55 8.26
N LEU A 81 -1.12 -5.54 7.91
CA LEU A 81 -1.97 -5.48 6.72
C LEU A 81 -3.00 -4.34 6.82
N LEU A 82 -3.64 -4.15 7.97
CA LEU A 82 -4.59 -3.04 8.19
C LEU A 82 -3.90 -1.68 8.10
N ALA A 83 -2.70 -1.53 8.68
CA ALA A 83 -1.91 -0.30 8.58
C ALA A 83 -1.55 0.02 7.12
N HIS A 84 -1.03 -0.96 6.37
CA HIS A 84 -0.70 -0.79 4.96
C HIS A 84 -1.94 -0.48 4.12
N ALA A 85 -3.06 -1.17 4.37
CA ALA A 85 -4.35 -0.88 3.74
C ALA A 85 -4.78 0.58 3.98
N GLY A 86 -4.65 1.06 5.22
CA GLY A 86 -4.93 2.44 5.59
C GLY A 86 -4.05 3.44 4.84
N VAL A 87 -2.74 3.16 4.73
CA VAL A 87 -1.80 3.99 3.95
C VAL A 87 -2.17 4.03 2.48
N ASN A 88 -2.51 2.89 1.85
CA ASN A 88 -2.92 2.83 0.44
C ASN A 88 -4.17 3.68 0.18
N VAL A 89 -5.20 3.54 1.04
CA VAL A 89 -6.44 4.30 0.91
C VAL A 89 -6.22 5.79 1.15
N LEU A 90 -5.38 6.14 2.14
CA LEU A 90 -5.02 7.53 2.41
C LEU A 90 -4.24 8.16 1.24
N ASN A 91 -3.36 7.40 0.61
CA ASN A 91 -2.65 7.83 -0.59
C ASN A 91 -3.62 8.17 -1.72
N ASP A 92 -4.56 7.26 -2.05
CA ASP A 92 -5.57 7.50 -3.09
C ASP A 92 -6.43 8.75 -2.79
N TYR A 93 -6.78 9.00 -1.51
CA TYR A 93 -7.48 10.21 -1.09
C TYR A 93 -6.65 11.47 -1.32
N CYS A 94 -5.39 11.48 -0.88
CA CYS A 94 -4.50 12.63 -1.04
C CYS A 94 -4.23 12.95 -2.51
N ASP A 95 -3.97 11.93 -3.33
CA ASP A 95 -3.69 12.08 -4.76
C ASP A 95 -4.93 12.55 -5.54
N ALA A 96 -6.14 12.15 -5.13
CA ALA A 96 -7.38 12.63 -5.71
C ALA A 96 -7.62 14.13 -5.40
N ILE A 97 -7.41 14.57 -4.13
CA ILE A 97 -7.57 15.97 -3.74
C ILE A 97 -6.55 16.86 -4.45
N ASP A 98 -5.33 16.38 -4.58
CA ASP A 98 -4.24 17.14 -5.19
C ASP A 98 -4.26 17.08 -6.73
N GLY A 99 -5.15 16.26 -7.33
CA GLY A 99 -5.32 16.14 -8.77
C GLY A 99 -4.24 15.31 -9.48
N THR A 100 -3.31 14.69 -8.76
CA THR A 100 -2.20 13.91 -9.34
C THR A 100 -2.72 12.75 -10.19
N ASP A 101 -3.68 11.99 -9.66
CA ASP A 101 -4.27 10.85 -10.36
C ASP A 101 -5.06 11.23 -11.61
N ALA A 102 -5.66 12.43 -11.64
CA ALA A 102 -6.40 12.92 -12.79
C ALA A 102 -5.48 13.23 -13.99
N LEU A 103 -4.23 13.61 -13.72
CA LEU A 103 -3.24 13.95 -14.74
C LEU A 103 -2.50 12.74 -15.31
N ASN A 104 -2.57 11.58 -14.65
CA ASN A 104 -1.88 10.37 -15.10
C ASN A 104 -2.68 9.65 -16.19
N HIS A 105 -2.36 9.96 -17.46
CA HIS A 105 -2.99 9.35 -18.64
C HIS A 105 -2.27 8.09 -19.14
N GLU A 106 -1.02 7.87 -18.71
CA GLU A 106 -0.18 6.73 -19.14
C GLU A 106 -0.23 5.55 -18.15
N ARG A 107 -1.21 5.57 -17.25
CA ARG A 107 -1.36 4.55 -16.20
C ARG A 107 -1.63 3.15 -16.74
N VAL A 108 -1.13 2.14 -16.05
CA VAL A 108 -1.37 0.71 -16.30
C VAL A 108 -2.06 0.12 -15.08
N PHE A 109 -3.42 0.09 -15.10
CA PHE A 109 -4.20 -0.46 -14.00
C PHE A 109 -3.99 -1.99 -13.89
N PRO A 110 -3.88 -2.59 -12.69
CA PRO A 110 -3.99 -2.00 -11.35
C PRO A 110 -2.66 -1.52 -10.74
N PHE A 111 -1.58 -1.48 -11.53
CA PHE A 111 -0.23 -1.25 -11.01
C PHE A 111 0.08 0.23 -10.79
N THR A 112 -0.37 1.12 -11.69
CA THR A 112 -0.10 2.55 -11.61
C THR A 112 -1.37 3.39 -11.59
N GLY A 113 -1.32 4.62 -11.06
CA GLY A 113 -2.43 5.57 -11.08
C GLY A 113 -3.50 5.36 -10.00
N GLY A 114 -3.13 4.78 -8.87
CA GLY A 114 -4.02 4.60 -7.72
C GLY A 114 -5.09 3.52 -7.92
N SER A 115 -6.03 3.42 -6.97
CA SER A 115 -7.14 2.45 -7.05
C SER A 115 -8.25 2.88 -8.00
N ARG A 116 -8.31 4.15 -8.37
CA ARG A 116 -9.33 4.78 -9.25
C ARG A 116 -10.75 4.80 -8.68
N PHE A 117 -10.94 4.46 -7.41
CA PHE A 117 -12.28 4.42 -6.78
C PHE A 117 -12.93 5.80 -6.71
N ILE A 118 -12.16 6.84 -6.44
CA ILE A 118 -12.66 8.23 -6.39
C ILE A 118 -12.92 8.74 -7.81
N GLN A 119 -11.95 8.60 -8.71
CA GLN A 119 -12.01 9.11 -10.09
C GLN A 119 -13.18 8.48 -10.88
N ASN A 120 -13.49 7.21 -10.61
CA ASN A 120 -14.56 6.47 -11.29
C ASN A 120 -15.90 6.55 -10.52
N GLY A 121 -16.00 7.40 -9.48
CA GLY A 121 -17.23 7.64 -8.74
C GLY A 121 -17.75 6.45 -7.91
N VAL A 122 -16.89 5.49 -7.60
CA VAL A 122 -17.25 4.31 -6.78
C VAL A 122 -17.31 4.65 -5.30
N LEU A 123 -16.35 5.47 -4.84
CA LEU A 123 -16.30 6.07 -3.50
C LEU A 123 -16.15 7.58 -3.62
N SER A 124 -16.78 8.32 -2.70
CA SER A 124 -16.49 9.74 -2.56
C SER A 124 -15.15 9.98 -1.87
N ALA A 125 -14.55 11.15 -2.07
CA ALA A 125 -13.32 11.53 -1.37
C ALA A 125 -13.49 11.44 0.16
N ALA A 126 -14.65 11.86 0.69
CA ALA A 126 -14.93 11.77 2.12
C ALA A 126 -15.00 10.33 2.62
N GLN A 127 -15.65 9.41 1.89
CA GLN A 127 -15.70 7.98 2.25
C GLN A 127 -14.31 7.37 2.23
N THR A 128 -13.49 7.70 1.24
CA THR A 128 -12.11 7.22 1.13
C THR A 128 -11.26 7.75 2.29
N ALA A 129 -11.39 9.03 2.66
CA ALA A 129 -10.70 9.60 3.82
C ALA A 129 -11.10 8.87 5.12
N TRP A 130 -12.41 8.68 5.37
CA TRP A 130 -12.89 7.97 6.55
C TRP A 130 -12.39 6.54 6.62
N LEU A 131 -12.36 5.83 5.48
CA LEU A 131 -11.81 4.48 5.40
C LEU A 131 -10.31 4.46 5.72
N GLY A 132 -9.52 5.34 5.10
CA GLY A 132 -8.07 5.40 5.30
C GLY A 132 -7.68 5.74 6.73
N TYR A 133 -8.21 6.87 7.26
CA TYR A 133 -7.95 7.26 8.65
C TYR A 133 -8.54 6.27 9.66
N GLY A 134 -9.74 5.72 9.38
CA GLY A 134 -10.36 4.71 10.24
C GLY A 134 -9.51 3.46 10.40
N LEU A 135 -8.92 2.96 9.31
CA LEU A 135 -7.99 1.82 9.35
C LEU A 135 -6.73 2.14 10.15
N LEU A 136 -6.13 3.34 9.97
CA LEU A 136 -4.94 3.74 10.72
C LEU A 136 -5.24 3.91 12.22
N VAL A 137 -6.40 4.46 12.57
CA VAL A 137 -6.82 4.60 13.98
C VAL A 137 -7.14 3.25 14.60
N ALA A 138 -7.77 2.33 13.86
CA ALA A 138 -8.11 1.00 14.36
C ALA A 138 -6.88 0.15 14.72
N VAL A 139 -5.72 0.43 14.12
CA VAL A 139 -4.46 -0.27 14.44
C VAL A 139 -3.87 0.17 15.79
N VAL A 140 -4.21 1.37 16.29
CA VAL A 140 -3.61 1.91 17.52
C VAL A 140 -3.89 1.05 18.76
N PRO A 141 -5.15 0.71 19.11
CA PRO A 141 -5.43 -0.11 20.30
C PRO A 141 -4.80 -1.50 20.19
N ALA A 142 -4.74 -2.04 18.98
CA ALA A 142 -4.12 -3.33 18.71
C ALA A 142 -2.59 -3.29 18.89
N GLY A 143 -1.94 -2.23 18.40
CA GLY A 143 -0.51 -1.97 18.61
C GLY A 143 -0.18 -1.80 20.11
N LEU A 144 -1.03 -1.09 20.85
CA LEU A 144 -0.88 -0.95 22.31
C LEU A 144 -1.02 -2.29 23.04
N TRP A 145 -1.96 -3.14 22.62
CA TRP A 145 -2.10 -4.48 23.18
C TRP A 145 -0.83 -5.34 22.96
N LEU A 146 -0.26 -5.33 21.75
CA LEU A 146 1.00 -6.01 21.47
C LEU A 146 2.17 -5.40 22.26
N ALA A 147 2.17 -4.08 22.45
CA ALA A 147 3.20 -3.38 23.21
C ALA A 147 3.23 -3.72 24.71
N LEU A 148 2.16 -4.30 25.26
CA LEU A 148 2.18 -4.83 26.65
C LEU A 148 3.26 -5.90 26.83
N GLN A 149 3.62 -6.63 25.77
CA GLN A 149 4.63 -7.68 25.79
C GLN A 149 6.00 -7.18 25.30
N ALA A 150 6.01 -6.14 24.47
CA ALA A 150 7.18 -5.57 23.84
C ALA A 150 7.06 -4.01 23.81
N PRO A 151 7.35 -3.31 24.92
CA PRO A 151 7.11 -1.85 25.01
C PRO A 151 7.81 -1.03 23.90
N ALA A 152 8.93 -1.52 23.38
CA ALA A 152 9.63 -0.89 22.27
C ALA A 152 8.79 -0.81 20.98
N LEU A 153 7.74 -1.64 20.86
CA LEU A 153 6.80 -1.61 19.75
C LEU A 153 6.04 -0.27 19.65
N ILE A 154 5.88 0.45 20.75
CA ILE A 154 5.27 1.79 20.74
C ILE A 154 6.05 2.73 19.83
N ALA A 155 7.38 2.75 19.94
CA ALA A 155 8.23 3.60 19.11
C ALA A 155 8.21 3.14 17.63
N ILE A 156 8.29 1.81 17.40
CA ILE A 156 8.26 1.23 16.04
C ILE A 156 6.91 1.52 15.38
N GLY A 157 5.80 1.28 16.10
CA GLY A 157 4.45 1.51 15.59
C GLY A 157 4.16 2.99 15.33
N ALA A 158 4.56 3.88 16.25
CA ALA A 158 4.44 5.33 16.06
C ALA A 158 5.24 5.81 14.84
N ALA A 159 6.48 5.33 14.68
CA ALA A 159 7.30 5.65 13.51
C ALA A 159 6.65 5.13 12.22
N GLY A 160 6.13 3.90 12.22
CA GLY A 160 5.45 3.31 11.05
C GLY A 160 4.19 4.08 10.65
N LEU A 161 3.33 4.42 11.61
CA LEU A 161 2.13 5.23 11.35
C LEU A 161 2.49 6.64 10.89
N PHE A 162 3.52 7.25 11.48
CA PHE A 162 4.01 8.57 11.07
C PHE A 162 4.55 8.54 9.64
N VAL A 163 5.41 7.58 9.29
CA VAL A 163 5.96 7.44 7.93
C VAL A 163 4.84 7.20 6.92
N GLY A 164 3.90 6.29 7.23
CA GLY A 164 2.76 6.00 6.36
C GLY A 164 1.85 7.21 6.14
N TRP A 165 1.57 8.00 7.19
CA TRP A 165 0.83 9.25 7.07
C TRP A 165 1.61 10.31 6.31
N ALA A 166 2.86 10.54 6.68
CA ALA A 166 3.71 11.57 6.10
C ALA A 166 4.02 11.34 4.61
N TYR A 167 3.95 10.09 4.17
CA TYR A 167 4.15 9.71 2.78
C TYR A 167 3.26 10.52 1.84
N SER A 168 1.95 10.60 2.13
CA SER A 168 0.98 11.25 1.25
C SER A 168 0.36 12.51 1.83
N ALA A 169 0.19 12.60 3.17
CA ALA A 169 -0.61 13.63 3.81
C ALA A 169 0.13 14.96 3.92
N ARG A 170 -0.61 16.06 3.69
CA ARG A 170 -0.10 17.43 3.97
C ARG A 170 0.00 17.66 5.48
N PRO A 171 0.94 18.46 5.95
CA PRO A 171 1.83 19.35 5.17
C PRO A 171 3.09 18.66 4.63
N LEU A 172 3.38 17.39 4.99
CA LEU A 172 4.64 16.74 4.62
C LEU A 172 4.61 16.25 3.18
N ALA A 173 3.65 15.40 2.80
CA ALA A 173 3.50 14.82 1.46
C ALA A 173 4.87 14.41 0.86
N LEU A 174 5.62 13.58 1.60
CA LEU A 174 7.03 13.27 1.35
C LEU A 174 7.26 12.64 -0.03
N MET A 175 6.30 11.85 -0.52
CA MET A 175 6.35 11.26 -1.85
C MET A 175 6.55 12.33 -2.92
N ARG A 176 5.84 13.46 -2.83
CA ARG A 176 5.90 14.56 -3.80
C ARG A 176 7.20 15.37 -3.72
N ARG A 177 7.91 15.24 -2.62
CA ARG A 177 9.18 15.93 -2.38
C ARG A 177 10.39 15.07 -2.74
N GLY A 178 10.17 13.91 -3.40
CA GLY A 178 11.24 12.99 -3.75
C GLY A 178 11.73 12.10 -2.60
N TRP A 179 10.93 11.97 -1.52
CA TRP A 179 11.23 11.11 -0.37
C TRP A 179 10.37 9.84 -0.35
N GLY A 180 9.74 9.50 -1.47
CA GLY A 180 8.87 8.33 -1.60
C GLY A 180 9.62 7.04 -1.30
N GLU A 181 10.76 6.83 -1.95
CA GLU A 181 11.57 5.62 -1.82
C GLU A 181 12.13 5.43 -0.39
N PRO A 182 12.74 6.43 0.25
CA PRO A 182 13.14 6.33 1.65
C PRO A 182 11.97 6.01 2.59
N CYS A 183 10.78 6.57 2.36
CA CYS A 183 9.59 6.28 3.16
C CYS A 183 9.15 4.83 3.00
N VAL A 184 9.10 4.30 1.77
CA VAL A 184 8.75 2.90 1.50
C VAL A 184 9.76 1.96 2.14
N THR A 185 11.06 2.21 1.94
CA THR A 185 12.13 1.42 2.57
C THR A 185 12.00 1.42 4.10
N ALA A 186 11.84 2.59 4.71
CA ALA A 186 11.66 2.71 6.15
C ALA A 186 10.40 1.98 6.65
N GLY A 187 9.28 2.13 5.96
CA GLY A 187 8.01 1.48 6.31
C GLY A 187 8.15 -0.05 6.34
N PHE A 188 8.77 -0.65 5.33
CA PHE A 188 8.95 -2.10 5.28
C PHE A 188 10.00 -2.59 6.28
N LEU A 189 11.06 -1.84 6.54
CA LEU A 189 11.99 -2.15 7.64
C LEU A 189 11.31 -2.12 9.00
N LEU A 190 10.39 -1.17 9.24
CA LEU A 190 9.61 -1.11 10.47
C LEU A 190 8.65 -2.29 10.62
N ILE A 191 8.07 -2.82 9.50
CA ILE A 191 7.27 -4.06 9.54
C ILE A 191 8.14 -5.24 9.97
N VAL A 192 9.31 -5.42 9.36
CA VAL A 192 10.25 -6.50 9.71
C VAL A 192 10.70 -6.39 11.16
N ALA A 193 11.17 -5.21 11.58
CA ALA A 193 11.65 -4.96 12.93
C ALA A 193 10.53 -5.09 13.98
N GLY A 194 9.33 -4.61 13.67
CA GLY A 194 8.15 -4.71 14.53
C GLY A 194 7.73 -6.16 14.75
N THR A 195 7.76 -6.97 13.67
CA THR A 195 7.44 -8.40 13.75
C THR A 195 8.42 -9.14 14.65
N ASP A 196 9.73 -8.92 14.48
CA ASP A 196 10.75 -9.51 15.37
C ASP A 196 10.59 -8.99 16.80
N CYS A 197 10.39 -7.70 16.99
CA CYS A 197 10.24 -7.06 18.29
C CYS A 197 9.09 -7.67 19.12
N VAL A 198 7.93 -7.94 18.51
CA VAL A 198 6.77 -8.56 19.16
C VAL A 198 7.10 -9.97 19.64
N GLN A 199 7.84 -10.73 18.85
CA GLN A 199 8.20 -12.11 19.19
C GLN A 199 9.34 -12.17 20.22
N ARG A 200 10.34 -11.32 20.05
CA ARG A 200 11.54 -11.25 20.89
C ARG A 200 11.30 -10.56 22.24
N GLY A 201 10.32 -9.65 22.32
CA GLY A 201 10.09 -8.79 23.49
C GLY A 201 10.97 -7.54 23.55
N GLY A 202 11.74 -7.22 22.49
CA GLY A 202 12.65 -6.07 22.46
C GLY A 202 13.22 -5.78 21.08
N ILE A 203 14.08 -4.77 20.99
CA ILE A 203 14.72 -4.36 19.73
C ILE A 203 16.00 -5.19 19.49
N ALA A 204 16.20 -5.62 18.25
CA ALA A 204 17.43 -6.21 17.76
C ALA A 204 17.84 -5.56 16.43
N TRP A 205 19.13 -5.63 16.08
CA TRP A 205 19.65 -5.12 14.80
C TRP A 205 19.54 -6.14 13.65
N GLN A 206 19.54 -7.43 13.99
CA GLN A 206 19.46 -8.52 13.00
C GLN A 206 18.29 -8.42 12.03
N PRO A 207 17.03 -8.18 12.47
CA PRO A 207 15.90 -8.05 11.55
C PRO A 207 16.07 -6.88 10.58
N VAL A 208 16.75 -5.80 11.00
CA VAL A 208 17.02 -4.67 10.10
C VAL A 208 17.99 -5.07 8.99
N LEU A 209 19.06 -5.81 9.30
CA LEU A 209 19.99 -6.30 8.27
C LEU A 209 19.35 -7.29 7.32
N LEU A 210 18.53 -8.23 7.83
CA LEU A 210 17.82 -9.19 7.00
C LEU A 210 16.71 -8.54 6.18
N GLY A 211 16.07 -7.52 6.74
CA GLY A 211 14.97 -6.80 6.10
C GLY A 211 15.42 -5.79 5.04
N LEU A 212 16.65 -5.27 5.13
CA LEU A 212 17.10 -4.21 4.22
C LEU A 212 17.07 -4.62 2.74
N PRO A 213 17.60 -5.78 2.32
CA PRO A 213 17.48 -6.22 0.92
C PRO A 213 16.02 -6.36 0.49
N TYR A 214 15.15 -6.88 1.37
CA TYR A 214 13.73 -7.01 1.10
C TYR A 214 13.05 -5.65 0.92
N ALA A 215 13.29 -4.70 1.85
CA ALA A 215 12.73 -3.37 1.78
C ALA A 215 13.16 -2.62 0.51
N LEU A 216 14.42 -2.76 0.09
CA LEU A 216 14.93 -2.20 -1.15
C LEU A 216 14.28 -2.83 -2.39
N LEU A 217 14.04 -4.15 -2.40
CA LEU A 217 13.31 -4.81 -3.49
C LEU A 217 11.87 -4.31 -3.59
N VAL A 218 11.18 -4.14 -2.46
CA VAL A 218 9.84 -3.56 -2.45
C VAL A 218 9.85 -2.11 -2.93
N THR A 219 10.85 -1.33 -2.54
CA THR A 219 11.02 0.05 -3.00
C THR A 219 11.19 0.12 -4.53
N ASN A 220 11.86 -0.86 -5.15
CA ASN A 220 11.98 -0.91 -6.60
C ASN A 220 10.63 -1.02 -7.33
N ILE A 221 9.58 -1.55 -6.69
CA ILE A 221 8.23 -1.54 -7.26
C ILE A 221 7.74 -0.12 -7.49
N LEU A 222 8.15 0.83 -6.64
CA LEU A 222 7.80 2.24 -6.80
C LEU A 222 8.44 2.88 -8.03
N PHE A 223 9.64 2.46 -8.41
CA PHE A 223 10.30 2.93 -9.65
C PHE A 223 9.62 2.42 -10.92
N LEU A 224 8.84 1.36 -10.84
CA LEU A 224 8.08 0.80 -11.96
C LEU A 224 6.67 1.42 -12.08
N ASN A 225 6.29 2.24 -11.11
CA ASN A 225 5.04 2.97 -11.06
C ASN A 225 5.22 4.41 -11.50
#